data_6e2a9e784c801e680a57f6d41b485223
#
_entry.id   6e2a9e784c801e680a57f6d41b485223
#
_cell.length_a   1.000
_cell.length_b   1.000
_cell.length_c   1.000
_cell.angle_alpha   90.00
_cell.angle_beta   90.00
_cell.angle_gamma   90.00
#
_symmetry.space_group_name_H-M   'P 1'
#
loop_
_entity.id
_entity.type
_entity.pdbx_description
1 polymer ?
#
loop_
_entity_poly.entity_id
_entity_poly.type
_entity_poly.pdbx_seq_one_letter_code
_entity_poly.pdbx_strand_id
1 'polypeptide(L)'
;MQPAQPAQPAQPAHDDCLISSEPLNAFHVGLECGHKFNYEPLYQEVLRQKGRLGMHNYYEKIGTHQIKCPYCRTMTNELLPYIGPHPLIKRLSGVNSPAHMCMPGIACSRCNANAFYEHESNLYCLRHYNCVLKSKSSNAVASCVNKCAAEIQTGKNKGKQCSLNAIQSGSVPHLCKKHARCNVVLVHLDKI
;
A
#
# COMPACT_ATOMS: atom_id res chain seq x y z
N MET A 1 49.72 22.21 20.02
CA MET A 1 48.80 21.17 20.57
C MET A 1 47.46 21.81 20.80
N GLN A 2 46.49 21.54 19.93
CA GLN A 2 45.10 22.01 20.15
C GLN A 2 44.44 21.08 21.16
N PRO A 3 43.70 21.60 22.15
CA PRO A 3 42.94 20.77 23.07
C PRO A 3 41.78 20.06 22.33
N ALA A 4 41.63 18.77 22.60
CA ALA A 4 40.53 17.96 22.06
C ALA A 4 39.18 18.57 22.47
N GLN A 5 38.31 18.81 21.50
CA GLN A 5 36.91 19.22 21.78
C GLN A 5 36.21 18.11 22.55
N PRO A 6 35.49 18.45 23.63
CA PRO A 6 34.70 17.46 24.34
C PRO A 6 33.62 16.91 23.43
N ALA A 7 33.43 15.59 23.44
CA ALA A 7 32.39 14.90 22.72
C ALA A 7 31.03 15.47 23.14
N GLN A 8 30.22 15.92 22.17
CA GLN A 8 28.85 16.35 22.43
C GLN A 8 28.06 15.17 23.01
N PRO A 9 27.29 15.39 24.10
CA PRO A 9 26.43 14.35 24.64
C PRO A 9 25.45 13.89 23.56
N ALA A 10 25.31 12.56 23.41
CA ALA A 10 24.33 11.97 22.53
C ALA A 10 22.94 12.53 22.86
N GLN A 11 22.29 13.17 21.88
CA GLN A 11 20.94 13.66 22.07
C GLN A 11 20.01 12.46 22.35
N PRO A 12 19.10 12.57 23.33
CA PRO A 12 18.14 11.52 23.61
C PRO A 12 17.38 11.17 22.32
N ALA A 13 17.23 9.88 22.03
CA ALA A 13 16.45 9.42 20.90
C ALA A 13 15.00 9.94 21.07
N HIS A 14 14.62 10.91 20.28
CA HIS A 14 13.24 11.37 20.23
C HIS A 14 12.39 10.29 19.56
N ASP A 15 11.60 9.56 20.34
CA ASP A 15 10.63 8.58 19.84
C ASP A 15 9.36 9.26 19.30
N ASP A 16 9.34 10.59 19.27
CA ASP A 16 8.23 11.41 18.80
C ASP A 16 8.52 12.04 17.42
N CYS A 17 7.47 12.21 16.62
CA CYS A 17 7.52 12.95 15.38
C CYS A 17 7.80 14.44 15.63
N LEU A 18 8.90 14.96 15.09
CA LEU A 18 9.32 16.36 15.30
C LEU A 18 8.43 17.40 14.61
N ILE A 19 7.41 16.99 13.84
CA ILE A 19 6.41 17.88 13.22
C ILE A 19 5.09 17.87 14.00
N SER A 20 4.55 16.68 14.31
CA SER A 20 3.25 16.54 14.96
C SER A 20 3.33 16.41 16.48
N SER A 21 4.52 16.18 17.05
CA SER A 21 4.73 15.86 18.47
C SER A 21 3.96 14.63 18.96
N GLU A 22 3.61 13.76 18.04
CA GLU A 22 2.97 12.47 18.30
C GLU A 22 4.02 11.35 18.31
N PRO A 23 3.80 10.23 18.99
CA PRO A 23 4.68 9.08 18.92
C PRO A 23 4.94 8.64 17.47
N LEU A 24 6.17 8.19 17.19
CA LEU A 24 6.51 7.63 15.89
C LEU A 24 5.71 6.35 15.66
N ASN A 25 4.96 6.32 14.56
CA ASN A 25 4.20 5.14 14.15
C ASN A 25 5.05 4.21 13.27
N ALA A 26 4.49 3.06 12.90
CA ALA A 26 5.16 2.06 12.06
C ALA A 26 5.56 2.59 10.66
N PHE A 27 5.00 3.71 10.24
CA PHE A 27 5.23 4.34 8.93
C PHE A 27 6.04 5.64 9.02
N HIS A 28 6.88 5.76 10.03
CA HIS A 28 7.79 6.90 10.12
C HIS A 28 8.93 6.81 9.09
N VAL A 29 9.45 7.96 8.73
CA VAL A 29 10.58 8.12 7.82
C VAL A 29 11.74 8.77 8.54
N GLY A 30 12.92 8.17 8.46
CA GLY A 30 14.18 8.76 8.89
C GLY A 30 14.88 9.43 7.71
N LEU A 31 15.28 10.69 7.88
CA LEU A 31 16.10 11.40 6.89
C LEU A 31 17.61 11.13 7.14
N GLU A 32 18.46 11.36 6.15
CA GLU A 32 19.92 11.19 6.25
C GLU A 32 20.55 11.92 7.45
N CYS A 33 19.97 13.03 7.86
CA CYS A 33 20.40 13.79 9.04
C CYS A 33 20.00 13.15 10.39
N GLY A 34 19.36 11.97 10.38
CA GLY A 34 18.94 11.22 11.56
C GLY A 34 17.58 11.63 12.16
N HIS A 35 16.97 12.71 11.70
CA HIS A 35 15.65 13.15 12.19
C HIS A 35 14.54 12.28 11.63
N LYS A 36 13.59 11.88 12.50
CA LYS A 36 12.49 10.98 12.20
C LYS A 36 11.15 11.71 12.24
N PHE A 37 10.26 11.35 11.35
CA PHE A 37 8.95 11.98 11.20
C PHE A 37 7.91 10.94 10.81
N ASN A 38 6.70 11.06 11.30
CA ASN A 38 5.57 10.32 10.75
C ASN A 38 5.36 10.71 9.29
N TYR A 39 5.04 9.74 8.44
CA TYR A 39 5.03 9.94 6.99
C TYR A 39 4.07 11.05 6.54
N GLU A 40 2.84 11.06 7.04
CA GLU A 40 1.83 12.03 6.59
C GLU A 40 2.20 13.49 6.92
N PRO A 41 2.60 13.86 8.16
CA PRO A 41 3.10 15.19 8.47
C PRO A 41 4.29 15.60 7.60
N LEU A 42 5.24 14.69 7.39
CA LEU A 42 6.40 14.96 6.53
C LEU A 42 6.00 15.16 5.07
N TYR A 43 5.09 14.35 4.54
CA TYR A 43 4.56 14.51 3.19
C TYR A 43 3.89 15.87 2.97
N GLN A 44 3.07 16.32 3.92
CA GLN A 44 2.45 17.65 3.86
C GLN A 44 3.49 18.78 3.90
N GLU A 45 4.53 18.61 4.71
CA GLU A 45 5.60 19.60 4.77
C GLU A 45 6.40 19.66 3.46
N VAL A 46 6.74 18.50 2.86
CA VAL A 46 7.42 18.46 1.56
C VAL A 46 6.54 19.07 0.46
N LEU A 47 5.22 18.86 0.49
CA LEU A 47 4.30 19.56 -0.41
C LEU A 47 4.39 21.08 -0.26
N ARG A 48 4.45 21.58 0.96
CA ARG A 48 4.61 23.03 1.21
C ARG A 48 5.95 23.55 0.71
N GLN A 49 7.04 22.80 0.93
CA GLN A 49 8.36 23.16 0.41
C GLN A 49 8.37 23.26 -1.12
N LYS A 50 7.70 22.32 -1.81
CA LYS A 50 7.64 22.30 -3.29
C LYS A 50 6.62 23.26 -3.86
N GLY A 51 5.47 23.46 -3.21
CA GLY A 51 4.42 24.38 -3.65
C GLY A 51 4.80 25.86 -3.54
N ARG A 52 5.67 26.20 -2.60
CA ARG A 52 6.18 27.57 -2.42
C ARG A 52 7.28 27.98 -3.39
N LEU A 53 7.75 27.08 -4.23
CA LEU A 53 8.79 27.36 -5.25
C LEU A 53 8.37 28.44 -6.28
N GLY A 54 7.09 28.83 -6.31
CA GLY A 54 6.60 29.84 -7.22
C GLY A 54 6.67 31.29 -6.70
N MET A 55 6.72 31.56 -5.42
CA MET A 55 6.47 32.93 -4.92
C MET A 55 7.40 33.55 -3.88
N HIS A 56 8.11 32.83 -3.02
CA HIS A 56 8.78 33.51 -1.91
C HIS A 56 10.19 33.05 -1.49
N ASN A 57 10.80 32.05 -2.09
CA ASN A 57 12.16 31.65 -1.69
C ASN A 57 13.19 31.87 -2.82
N TYR A 58 13.45 33.13 -3.13
CA TYR A 58 14.54 33.53 -4.02
C TYR A 58 15.93 33.05 -3.53
N TYR A 59 16.05 32.74 -2.25
CA TYR A 59 17.33 32.41 -1.62
C TYR A 59 17.59 30.91 -1.41
N GLU A 60 16.60 30.03 -1.48
CA GLU A 60 16.80 28.60 -1.30
C GLU A 60 16.11 27.80 -2.43
N LYS A 61 16.87 27.55 -3.48
CA LYS A 61 16.41 26.67 -4.58
C LYS A 61 16.52 25.22 -4.13
N ILE A 62 15.41 24.62 -3.71
CA ILE A 62 15.32 23.17 -3.51
C ILE A 62 15.19 22.50 -4.87
N GLY A 63 16.15 21.64 -5.24
CA GLY A 63 16.10 20.87 -6.47
C GLY A 63 14.86 19.97 -6.57
N THR A 64 14.48 19.59 -7.78
CA THR A 64 13.32 18.70 -7.98
C THR A 64 13.46 17.36 -7.29
N HIS A 65 14.69 16.87 -7.11
CA HIS A 65 15.04 15.60 -6.45
C HIS A 65 15.47 15.77 -4.98
N GLN A 66 15.37 16.96 -4.42
CA GLN A 66 15.83 17.28 -3.08
C GLN A 66 14.65 17.60 -2.17
N ILE A 67 14.76 17.24 -0.89
CA ILE A 67 13.88 17.70 0.18
C ILE A 67 14.71 18.28 1.31
N LYS A 68 14.15 19.17 2.08
CA LYS A 68 14.81 19.82 3.21
C LYS A 68 14.25 19.28 4.51
N CYS A 69 15.11 18.88 5.43
CA CYS A 69 14.66 18.45 6.75
C CYS A 69 13.90 19.59 7.45
N PRO A 70 12.67 19.37 7.90
CA PRO A 70 11.88 20.41 8.58
C PRO A 70 12.51 20.90 9.87
N TYR A 71 13.31 20.09 10.52
CA TYR A 71 13.92 20.39 11.81
C TYR A 71 15.29 21.08 11.67
N CYS A 72 16.28 20.41 11.09
CA CYS A 72 17.65 20.93 11.00
C CYS A 72 17.97 21.61 9.67
N ARG A 73 17.05 21.64 8.72
CA ARG A 73 17.17 22.24 7.39
C ARG A 73 18.23 21.61 6.48
N THR A 74 18.84 20.50 6.87
CA THR A 74 19.77 19.74 6.02
C THR A 74 19.05 19.27 4.75
N MET A 75 19.73 19.40 3.61
CA MET A 75 19.21 18.94 2.32
C MET A 75 19.45 17.45 2.16
N THR A 76 18.42 16.71 1.78
CA THR A 76 18.46 15.29 1.41
C THR A 76 18.26 15.19 -0.09
N ASN A 77 19.10 14.40 -0.78
CA ASN A 77 19.03 14.21 -2.24
C ASN A 77 18.07 13.09 -2.66
N GLU A 78 17.27 12.60 -1.76
CA GLU A 78 16.25 11.58 -2.00
C GLU A 78 14.86 12.12 -1.70
N LEU A 79 13.88 11.66 -2.48
CA LEU A 79 12.48 11.98 -2.30
C LEU A 79 11.82 11.00 -1.32
N LEU A 80 10.63 11.35 -0.83
CA LEU A 80 9.86 10.45 0.02
C LEU A 80 9.48 9.16 -0.73
N PRO A 81 9.41 8.01 -0.06
CA PRO A 81 8.89 6.81 -0.70
C PRO A 81 7.41 6.98 -1.04
N TYR A 82 6.98 6.54 -2.23
CA TYR A 82 5.55 6.51 -2.54
C TYR A 82 4.88 5.38 -1.76
N ILE A 83 4.01 5.74 -0.85
CA ILE A 83 3.21 4.81 -0.03
C ILE A 83 1.77 4.96 -0.48
N GLY A 84 1.35 4.16 -1.40
CA GLY A 84 -0.01 4.25 -1.95
C GLY A 84 -0.51 2.93 -2.50
N PRO A 85 -1.80 2.90 -2.84
CA PRO A 85 -2.77 3.98 -2.81
C PRO A 85 -3.27 4.32 -1.39
N HIS A 86 -3.16 5.60 -1.03
CA HIS A 86 -3.70 6.15 0.22
C HIS A 86 -4.54 7.40 -0.13
N PRO A 87 -5.71 7.64 0.49
CA PRO A 87 -6.60 8.73 0.09
C PRO A 87 -5.97 10.12 0.17
N LEU A 88 -5.07 10.34 1.12
CA LEU A 88 -4.41 11.63 1.33
C LEU A 88 -3.06 11.76 0.61
N ILE A 89 -2.49 10.66 0.09
CA ILE A 89 -1.15 10.64 -0.50
C ILE A 89 -1.24 10.40 -1.99
N LYS A 90 -0.95 11.44 -2.75
CA LYS A 90 -0.88 11.37 -4.22
C LYS A 90 0.55 11.13 -4.68
N ARG A 91 0.72 10.45 -5.81
CA ARG A 91 2.01 10.35 -6.49
C ARG A 91 2.29 11.66 -7.20
N LEU A 92 3.31 12.38 -6.74
CA LEU A 92 3.66 13.70 -7.26
C LEU A 92 5.15 13.76 -7.61
N SER A 93 5.46 14.29 -8.79
CA SER A 93 6.83 14.52 -9.22
C SER A 93 7.54 15.49 -8.29
N GLY A 94 8.77 15.16 -7.91
CA GLY A 94 9.57 15.96 -6.97
C GLY A 94 9.19 15.84 -5.49
N VAL A 95 8.18 15.00 -5.15
CA VAL A 95 7.77 14.72 -3.77
C VAL A 95 8.03 13.24 -3.43
N ASN A 96 7.41 12.33 -4.18
CA ASN A 96 7.53 10.88 -4.03
C ASN A 96 7.57 10.14 -5.37
N SER A 97 8.04 10.81 -6.40
CA SER A 97 8.20 10.30 -7.77
C SER A 97 9.29 11.10 -8.49
N PRO A 98 10.09 10.50 -9.37
CA PRO A 98 10.07 9.09 -9.78
C PRO A 98 10.70 8.15 -8.74
N ALA A 99 10.33 6.87 -8.80
CA ALA A 99 10.69 5.88 -7.77
C ALA A 99 12.20 5.69 -7.55
N HIS A 100 13.01 5.84 -8.59
CA HIS A 100 14.49 5.70 -8.51
C HIS A 100 15.19 6.85 -7.77
N MET A 101 14.47 7.92 -7.49
CA MET A 101 14.95 9.07 -6.70
C MET A 101 14.36 9.07 -5.29
N CYS A 102 13.55 8.08 -4.94
CA CYS A 102 12.92 8.00 -3.63
C CYS A 102 13.77 7.14 -2.68
N MET A 103 13.79 7.54 -1.43
CA MET A 103 14.35 6.70 -0.36
C MET A 103 13.57 5.38 -0.23
N PRO A 104 14.20 4.33 0.32
CA PRO A 104 13.53 3.07 0.56
C PRO A 104 12.27 3.24 1.42
N GLY A 105 11.19 2.57 1.03
CA GLY A 105 9.97 2.51 1.83
C GLY A 105 9.93 1.26 2.71
N ILE A 106 8.92 1.16 3.54
CA ILE A 106 8.69 -0.01 4.38
C ILE A 106 8.07 -1.10 3.51
N ALA A 107 8.67 -2.28 3.47
CA ALA A 107 8.19 -3.39 2.66
C ALA A 107 6.93 -4.05 3.24
N CYS A 108 6.01 -4.43 2.38
CA CYS A 108 4.87 -5.26 2.75
C CYS A 108 5.32 -6.65 3.19
N SER A 109 4.75 -7.19 4.28
CA SER A 109 5.06 -8.52 4.80
C SER A 109 4.80 -9.68 3.81
N ARG A 110 4.07 -9.43 2.70
CA ARG A 110 3.74 -10.44 1.69
C ARG A 110 4.29 -10.17 0.30
N CYS A 111 4.85 -8.98 0.02
CA CYS A 111 5.44 -8.64 -1.26
C CYS A 111 6.39 -7.46 -1.14
N ASN A 112 7.11 -7.11 -2.23
CA ASN A 112 8.09 -6.02 -2.26
C ASN A 112 7.48 -4.62 -2.46
N ALA A 113 6.14 -4.48 -2.44
CA ALA A 113 5.49 -3.17 -2.53
C ALA A 113 5.60 -2.46 -1.18
N ASN A 114 5.63 -1.12 -1.21
CA ASN A 114 5.60 -0.34 0.01
C ASN A 114 4.30 -0.59 0.78
N ALA A 115 4.43 -0.79 2.10
CA ALA A 115 3.33 -0.95 3.03
C ALA A 115 2.88 0.40 3.57
N PHE A 116 1.60 0.48 3.94
CA PHE A 116 1.03 1.63 4.65
C PHE A 116 -0.12 1.25 5.60
N TYR A 117 -0.41 -0.02 5.71
CA TYR A 117 -1.48 -0.52 6.57
C TYR A 117 -0.90 -1.52 7.56
N GLU A 118 -1.15 -1.27 8.84
CA GLU A 118 -0.80 -2.20 9.91
C GLU A 118 -2.01 -3.03 10.30
N HIS A 119 -1.78 -4.31 10.52
CA HIS A 119 -2.77 -5.23 11.04
C HIS A 119 -2.08 -6.36 11.78
N GLU A 120 -2.40 -6.52 13.07
CA GLU A 120 -1.80 -7.56 13.94
C GLU A 120 -0.27 -7.55 13.88
N SER A 121 0.33 -6.37 14.07
CA SER A 121 1.79 -6.14 14.05
C SER A 121 2.47 -6.49 12.71
N ASN A 122 1.72 -6.69 11.65
CA ASN A 122 2.24 -6.87 10.31
C ASN A 122 1.90 -5.68 9.41
N LEU A 123 2.82 -5.34 8.50
CA LEU A 123 2.68 -4.22 7.60
C LEU A 123 2.28 -4.69 6.19
N TYR A 124 1.27 -4.09 5.62
CA TYR A 124 0.67 -4.51 4.36
C TYR A 124 0.52 -3.38 3.36
N CYS A 125 0.75 -3.67 2.08
CA CYS A 125 0.25 -2.82 0.99
C CYS A 125 -1.29 -2.95 0.90
N LEU A 126 -1.97 -2.02 0.27
CA LEU A 126 -3.45 -2.02 0.16
C LEU A 126 -4.00 -3.35 -0.35
N ARG A 127 -3.35 -3.96 -1.36
CA ARG A 127 -3.81 -5.24 -1.91
C ARG A 127 -3.85 -6.33 -0.84
N HIS A 128 -2.76 -6.49 -0.08
CA HIS A 128 -2.66 -7.53 0.94
C HIS A 128 -3.46 -7.19 2.20
N TYR A 129 -3.56 -5.91 2.56
CA TYR A 129 -4.45 -5.47 3.63
C TYR A 129 -5.92 -5.84 3.35
N ASN A 130 -6.41 -5.57 2.15
CA ASN A 130 -7.75 -5.97 1.74
C ASN A 130 -7.95 -7.50 1.72
N CYS A 131 -6.90 -8.27 1.41
CA CYS A 131 -6.96 -9.73 1.51
C CYS A 131 -7.11 -10.19 2.97
N VAL A 132 -6.39 -9.57 3.90
CA VAL A 132 -6.46 -9.90 5.34
C VAL A 132 -7.83 -9.53 5.90
N LEU A 133 -8.39 -8.36 5.57
CA LEU A 133 -9.73 -7.98 6.00
C LEU A 133 -10.82 -8.94 5.48
N LYS A 134 -10.70 -9.35 4.21
CA LYS A 134 -11.63 -10.31 3.60
C LYS A 134 -11.55 -11.70 4.25
N SER A 135 -10.37 -12.16 4.64
CA SER A 135 -10.21 -13.44 5.32
C SER A 135 -10.87 -13.47 6.71
N LYS A 136 -10.98 -12.33 7.38
CA LYS A 136 -11.69 -12.23 8.68
C LYS A 136 -13.21 -12.14 8.53
N SER A 137 -13.69 -11.47 7.50
CA SER A 137 -15.14 -11.45 7.22
C SER A 137 -15.67 -12.79 6.71
N SER A 138 -14.78 -13.69 6.28
CA SER A 138 -15.11 -15.04 5.83
C SER A 138 -14.96 -16.14 6.89
N ASN A 139 -14.77 -15.81 8.17
CA ASN A 139 -14.99 -16.76 9.26
C ASN A 139 -16.48 -17.08 9.51
N ALA A 140 -17.39 -16.47 8.72
CA ALA A 140 -18.69 -17.06 8.40
C ALA A 140 -18.51 -17.85 7.10
N VAL A 141 -18.44 -19.17 7.21
CA VAL A 141 -18.37 -20.15 6.12
C VAL A 141 -17.09 -20.09 5.28
N ALA A 142 -16.18 -21.01 5.56
CA ALA A 142 -15.17 -21.44 4.59
C ALA A 142 -15.90 -21.92 3.32
N SER A 143 -16.21 -20.99 2.41
CA SER A 143 -16.63 -21.35 1.08
C SER A 143 -15.37 -21.82 0.36
N CYS A 144 -15.12 -23.13 0.38
CA CYS A 144 -14.38 -23.79 -0.67
C CYS A 144 -14.92 -23.19 -1.97
N VAL A 145 -14.06 -22.54 -2.75
CA VAL A 145 -14.46 -22.10 -4.10
C VAL A 145 -14.70 -23.37 -4.88
N ASN A 146 -15.91 -23.92 -4.79
CA ASN A 146 -16.28 -25.10 -5.52
C ASN A 146 -16.17 -24.78 -7.00
N LYS A 147 -15.40 -25.58 -7.72
CA LYS A 147 -15.36 -25.50 -9.19
C LYS A 147 -16.68 -25.98 -9.75
N CYS A 148 -17.05 -25.43 -10.89
CA CYS A 148 -18.26 -25.84 -11.61
C CYS A 148 -18.26 -27.35 -11.87
N ALA A 149 -19.31 -28.05 -11.48
CA ALA A 149 -19.44 -29.49 -11.66
C ALA A 149 -19.80 -29.89 -13.08
N ALA A 150 -20.15 -28.95 -13.98
CA ALA A 150 -20.55 -29.25 -15.34
C ALA A 150 -19.37 -29.64 -16.21
N GLU A 151 -19.62 -30.61 -17.12
CA GLU A 151 -18.72 -31.02 -18.20
C GLU A 151 -18.92 -30.11 -19.42
N ILE A 152 -17.85 -29.80 -20.13
CA ILE A 152 -17.89 -28.97 -21.34
C ILE A 152 -18.37 -29.82 -22.52
N GLN A 153 -19.54 -29.46 -23.06
CA GLN A 153 -20.18 -30.25 -24.12
C GLN A 153 -19.69 -29.92 -25.55
N THR A 154 -19.03 -28.78 -25.75
CA THR A 154 -18.64 -28.30 -27.10
C THR A 154 -17.24 -27.70 -27.12
N GLY A 155 -16.59 -27.70 -28.29
CA GLY A 155 -15.30 -27.07 -28.53
C GLY A 155 -14.09 -27.95 -28.19
N LYS A 156 -12.89 -27.36 -28.24
CA LYS A 156 -11.59 -28.05 -28.03
C LYS A 156 -11.44 -28.74 -26.66
N ASN A 157 -12.22 -28.35 -25.67
CA ASN A 157 -12.20 -28.90 -24.31
C ASN A 157 -13.44 -29.75 -23.98
N LYS A 158 -14.14 -30.26 -25.00
CA LYS A 158 -15.26 -31.22 -24.84
C LYS A 158 -14.83 -32.39 -23.97
N GLY A 159 -15.64 -32.81 -23.02
CA GLY A 159 -15.38 -33.91 -22.10
C GLY A 159 -14.53 -33.54 -20.89
N LYS A 160 -14.04 -32.30 -20.78
CA LYS A 160 -13.31 -31.83 -19.57
C LYS A 160 -14.23 -31.06 -18.61
N GLN A 161 -13.96 -31.17 -17.31
CA GLN A 161 -14.69 -30.41 -16.31
C GLN A 161 -14.46 -28.91 -16.50
N CYS A 162 -15.50 -28.11 -16.29
CA CYS A 162 -15.42 -26.65 -16.34
C CYS A 162 -14.51 -26.11 -15.24
N SER A 163 -13.53 -25.30 -15.60
CA SER A 163 -12.58 -24.69 -14.67
C SER A 163 -13.09 -23.41 -13.98
N LEU A 164 -14.29 -22.93 -14.34
CA LEU A 164 -14.85 -21.71 -13.76
C LEU A 164 -15.37 -21.94 -12.35
N ASN A 165 -15.32 -20.89 -11.53
CA ASN A 165 -15.86 -20.94 -10.17
C ASN A 165 -17.40 -21.08 -10.22
N ALA A 166 -17.94 -21.95 -9.37
CA ALA A 166 -19.37 -22.14 -9.20
C ALA A 166 -19.98 -20.95 -8.44
N ILE A 167 -21.24 -20.63 -8.74
CA ILE A 167 -22.04 -19.67 -7.97
C ILE A 167 -22.73 -20.48 -6.87
N GLN A 168 -22.61 -20.04 -5.63
CA GLN A 168 -23.39 -20.59 -4.53
C GLN A 168 -24.87 -20.20 -4.70
N SER A 169 -25.70 -21.13 -5.06
CA SER A 169 -27.15 -21.01 -4.90
C SER A 169 -27.67 -22.36 -4.41
N GLY A 170 -28.19 -22.39 -3.18
CA GLY A 170 -28.92 -23.47 -2.49
C GLY A 170 -28.88 -24.86 -3.11
N SER A 171 -29.69 -25.76 -2.84
CA SER A 171 -29.81 -27.20 -3.11
C SER A 171 -29.51 -27.78 -4.52
N VAL A 172 -28.77 -27.07 -5.39
CA VAL A 172 -28.49 -27.49 -6.78
C VAL A 172 -26.97 -27.69 -6.97
N PRO A 173 -26.51 -28.60 -7.82
CA PRO A 173 -25.10 -28.83 -8.04
C PRO A 173 -24.37 -27.51 -8.38
N HIS A 174 -23.17 -27.35 -7.84
CA HIS A 174 -22.36 -26.13 -7.96
C HIS A 174 -22.02 -25.83 -9.42
N LEU A 175 -22.77 -24.94 -10.06
CA LEU A 175 -22.58 -24.55 -11.45
C LEU A 175 -22.06 -23.11 -11.57
N CYS A 176 -21.23 -22.82 -12.57
CA CYS A 176 -20.85 -21.46 -12.90
C CYS A 176 -22.01 -20.73 -13.60
N LYS A 177 -21.96 -19.39 -13.64
CA LYS A 177 -22.99 -18.54 -14.24
C LYS A 177 -23.41 -18.98 -15.67
N LYS A 178 -22.48 -19.51 -16.46
CA LYS A 178 -22.75 -20.00 -17.83
C LYS A 178 -23.57 -21.28 -17.80
N HIS A 179 -23.17 -22.29 -17.03
CA HIS A 179 -23.82 -23.59 -16.96
C HIS A 179 -25.13 -23.53 -16.14
N ALA A 180 -25.26 -22.67 -15.17
CA ALA A 180 -26.51 -22.43 -14.47
C ALA A 180 -27.64 -21.94 -15.42
N ARG A 181 -27.29 -21.09 -16.39
CA ARG A 181 -28.26 -20.62 -17.41
C ARG A 181 -28.71 -21.72 -18.37
N CYS A 182 -27.84 -22.67 -18.70
CA CYS A 182 -28.18 -23.77 -19.56
C CYS A 182 -29.11 -24.79 -18.85
N ASN A 183 -28.93 -25.03 -17.55
CA ASN A 183 -29.76 -25.95 -16.79
C ASN A 183 -31.17 -25.41 -16.52
N VAL A 184 -31.34 -24.07 -16.43
CA VAL A 184 -32.69 -23.48 -16.27
C VAL A 184 -33.59 -23.76 -17.47
N VAL A 185 -33.02 -23.94 -18.68
CA VAL A 185 -33.77 -24.28 -19.89
C VAL A 185 -34.20 -25.75 -19.90
N LEU A 186 -33.43 -26.66 -19.29
CA LEU A 186 -33.80 -28.09 -19.25
C LEU A 186 -34.90 -28.42 -18.24
N VAL A 187 -35.00 -27.69 -17.14
CA VAL A 187 -36.04 -27.93 -16.11
C VAL A 187 -37.45 -27.49 -16.59
N HIS A 188 -37.53 -26.65 -17.63
CA HIS A 188 -38.81 -26.22 -18.20
C HIS A 188 -39.35 -27.12 -19.32
N LEU A 189 -38.52 -28.08 -19.80
CA LEU A 189 -38.97 -29.01 -20.89
C LEU A 189 -39.56 -30.31 -20.34
N ASP A 190 -39.38 -30.62 -19.05
CA ASP A 190 -39.94 -31.83 -18.42
C ASP A 190 -41.28 -31.61 -17.73
N LYS A 191 -41.99 -30.49 -18.06
CA LYS A 191 -43.32 -30.16 -17.53
C LYS A 191 -44.32 -29.81 -18.64
N ILE A 192 -44.28 -30.55 -19.76
CA ILE A 192 -45.36 -30.53 -20.78
C ILE A 192 -45.82 -31.95 -21.03
#